data_246682861f1738f21829d099684d3961
#
_entry.id   246682861f1738f21829d099684d3961
#
_cell.length_a   1.000
_cell.length_b   1.000
_cell.length_c   1.000
_cell.angle_alpha   90.00
_cell.angle_beta   90.00
_cell.angle_gamma   90.00
#
_symmetry.space_group_name_H-M   'P 1'
#
loop_
_entity.id
_entity.type
_entity.pdbx_description
1 polymer ?
#
loop_
_entity_poly.entity_id
_entity_poly.type
_entity_poly.pdbx_seq_one_letter_code
_entity_poly.pdbx_strand_id
1 'polypeptide(L)'
;MHETEINNYLAVIKVVGVGGGGTNAVNRMIEEGIRGVEFVAINTDAQALAISDADIKVHIGTDLTRGLGAGANPEVGRKAADESRDDIAEALAGADMVFITCGEGGGTGTGAAPIVADIAMNEVGALTVAVVTKPFNFEGRKRKKSAEEGIKTLSDCVDTM
;
A
#
# COMPACT_ATOMS: atom_id res chain seq x y z
N MET A 1 -21.35 -41.85 -11.70
CA MET A 1 -21.62 -40.41 -11.44
C MET A 1 -20.35 -39.79 -10.93
N HIS A 2 -19.66 -39.08 -11.78
CA HIS A 2 -18.58 -38.21 -11.30
C HIS A 2 -19.22 -36.91 -10.87
N GLU A 3 -19.31 -36.69 -9.55
CA GLU A 3 -19.54 -35.38 -9.01
C GLU A 3 -18.35 -34.52 -9.45
N THR A 4 -18.58 -33.62 -10.39
CA THR A 4 -17.68 -32.55 -10.68
C THR A 4 -17.66 -31.70 -9.41
N GLU A 5 -16.63 -31.86 -8.58
CA GLU A 5 -16.31 -30.88 -7.55
C GLU A 5 -16.07 -29.56 -8.28
N ILE A 6 -17.09 -28.73 -8.30
CA ILE A 6 -16.92 -27.33 -8.66
C ILE A 6 -16.06 -26.76 -7.52
N ASN A 7 -14.76 -26.74 -7.72
CA ASN A 7 -13.86 -26.00 -6.89
C ASN A 7 -14.27 -24.54 -7.03
N ASN A 8 -15.10 -24.06 -6.10
CA ASN A 8 -15.39 -22.66 -5.96
C ASN A 8 -14.11 -21.95 -5.49
N TYR A 9 -13.19 -21.71 -6.44
CA TYR A 9 -12.01 -20.90 -6.18
C TYR A 9 -12.46 -19.46 -6.04
N LEU A 10 -12.42 -18.97 -4.81
CA LEU A 10 -12.63 -17.55 -4.51
C LEU A 10 -11.27 -16.85 -4.60
N ALA A 11 -11.17 -15.85 -5.49
CA ALA A 11 -9.99 -15.03 -5.58
C ALA A 11 -9.71 -14.32 -4.25
N VAL A 12 -8.46 -14.39 -3.81
CA VAL A 12 -8.00 -13.67 -2.61
C VAL A 12 -7.59 -12.26 -3.04
N ILE A 13 -8.37 -11.28 -2.60
CA ILE A 13 -8.14 -9.87 -2.90
C ILE A 13 -7.67 -9.18 -1.64
N LYS A 14 -6.55 -8.49 -1.73
CA LYS A 14 -6.02 -7.65 -0.65
C LYS A 14 -6.03 -6.18 -1.07
N VAL A 15 -6.53 -5.33 -0.20
CA VAL A 15 -6.53 -3.87 -0.36
C VAL A 15 -5.50 -3.31 0.60
N VAL A 16 -4.49 -2.67 0.06
CA VAL A 16 -3.30 -2.23 0.79
C VAL A 16 -3.23 -0.72 0.80
N GLY A 17 -3.37 -0.13 1.97
CA GLY A 17 -3.15 1.30 2.18
C GLY A 17 -1.71 1.57 2.59
N VAL A 18 -1.02 2.43 1.85
CA VAL A 18 0.38 2.79 2.09
C VAL A 18 0.50 4.25 2.50
N GLY A 19 1.12 4.48 3.64
CA GLY A 19 1.27 5.81 4.22
C GLY A 19 -0.01 6.37 4.83
N GLY A 20 0.01 7.64 5.23
CA GLY A 20 -1.12 8.28 5.92
C GLY A 20 -2.39 8.33 5.06
N GLY A 21 -2.28 8.77 3.83
CA GLY A 21 -3.41 8.83 2.89
C GLY A 21 -4.00 7.47 2.57
N GLY A 22 -3.14 6.48 2.31
CA GLY A 22 -3.57 5.11 2.04
C GLY A 22 -4.20 4.43 3.24
N THR A 23 -3.63 4.59 4.41
CA THR A 23 -4.19 4.06 5.67
C THR A 23 -5.56 4.66 5.98
N ASN A 24 -5.72 5.97 5.76
CA ASN A 24 -7.02 6.63 5.91
C ASN A 24 -8.05 6.10 4.91
N ALA A 25 -7.65 5.88 3.67
CA ALA A 25 -8.54 5.31 2.65
C ALA A 25 -9.03 3.91 3.04
N VAL A 26 -8.13 3.05 3.52
CA VAL A 26 -8.48 1.71 4.02
C VAL A 26 -9.45 1.79 5.20
N ASN A 27 -9.19 2.65 6.17
CA ASN A 27 -10.10 2.83 7.31
C ASN A 27 -11.50 3.26 6.85
N ARG A 28 -11.56 4.13 5.86
CA ARG A 28 -12.83 4.57 5.27
C ARG A 28 -13.59 3.45 4.58
N MET A 29 -12.90 2.61 3.83
CA MET A 29 -13.51 1.44 3.18
C MET A 29 -14.09 0.46 4.20
N ILE A 30 -13.38 0.25 5.32
CA ILE A 30 -13.85 -0.59 6.42
C ILE A 30 -15.11 0.01 7.06
N GLU A 31 -15.13 1.30 7.34
CA GLU A 31 -16.30 2.02 7.88
C GLU A 31 -17.52 1.95 6.95
N GLU A 32 -17.31 2.02 5.65
CA GLU A 32 -18.36 1.88 4.64
C GLU A 32 -18.86 0.44 4.44
N GLY A 33 -18.28 -0.52 5.14
CA GLY A 33 -18.72 -1.92 5.14
C GLY A 33 -18.32 -2.72 3.91
N ILE A 34 -17.26 -2.34 3.21
CA ILE A 34 -16.72 -3.11 2.09
C ILE A 34 -16.26 -4.48 2.60
N ARG A 35 -16.72 -5.55 1.96
CA ARG A 35 -16.46 -6.95 2.34
C ARG A 35 -15.87 -7.74 1.18
N GLY A 36 -15.43 -8.97 1.48
CA GLY A 36 -14.88 -9.89 0.48
C GLY A 36 -13.42 -9.63 0.16
N VAL A 37 -12.76 -8.74 0.88
CA VAL A 37 -11.35 -8.42 0.74
C VAL A 37 -10.67 -8.41 2.11
N GLU A 38 -9.35 -8.61 2.11
CA GLU A 38 -8.53 -8.43 3.30
C GLU A 38 -7.84 -7.06 3.24
N PHE A 39 -7.94 -6.29 4.30
CA PHE A 39 -7.34 -4.97 4.39
C PHE A 39 -5.98 -5.01 5.07
N VAL A 40 -5.00 -4.38 4.43
CA VAL A 40 -3.62 -4.26 4.92
C VAL A 40 -3.26 -2.78 5.03
N ALA A 41 -2.76 -2.36 6.18
CA ALA A 41 -2.22 -1.02 6.39
C ALA A 41 -0.70 -1.08 6.55
N ILE A 42 0.01 -0.32 5.74
CA ILE A 42 1.48 -0.22 5.76
C ILE A 42 1.84 1.23 6.02
N ASN A 43 2.56 1.50 7.09
CA ASN A 43 2.96 2.86 7.42
C ASN A 43 4.27 2.88 8.23
N THR A 44 4.94 4.02 8.18
CA THR A 44 6.07 4.36 9.05
C THR A 44 5.63 5.00 10.37
N ASP A 45 4.39 5.50 10.41
CA ASP A 45 3.80 6.13 11.58
C ASP A 45 3.10 5.08 12.45
N ALA A 46 3.70 4.79 13.61
CA ALA A 46 3.18 3.81 14.55
C ALA A 46 1.82 4.21 15.15
N GLN A 47 1.58 5.49 15.36
CA GLN A 47 0.31 5.98 15.93
C GLN A 47 -0.83 5.80 14.93
N ALA A 48 -0.60 6.12 13.66
CA ALA A 48 -1.59 5.92 12.60
C ALA A 48 -1.96 4.44 12.46
N LEU A 49 -0.99 3.54 12.55
CA LEU A 49 -1.24 2.10 12.53
C LEU A 49 -2.02 1.62 13.75
N ALA A 50 -1.72 2.14 14.93
CA ALA A 50 -2.36 1.71 16.17
C ALA A 50 -3.88 1.94 16.15
N ILE A 51 -4.35 2.99 15.50
CA ILE A 51 -5.77 3.33 15.39
C ILE A 51 -6.45 2.78 14.14
N SER A 52 -5.71 2.13 13.25
CA SER A 52 -6.29 1.51 12.05
C SER A 52 -7.07 0.25 12.39
N ASP A 53 -8.17 0.03 11.68
CA ASP A 53 -9.00 -1.18 11.78
C ASP A 53 -8.63 -2.24 10.72
N ALA A 54 -7.52 -2.07 10.02
CA ALA A 54 -7.06 -3.03 9.03
C ALA A 54 -6.81 -4.43 9.63
N ASP A 55 -7.08 -5.47 8.85
CA ASP A 55 -6.88 -6.87 9.26
C ASP A 55 -5.41 -7.17 9.54
N ILE A 56 -4.52 -6.63 8.73
CA ILE A 56 -3.07 -6.76 8.87
C ILE A 56 -2.45 -5.37 8.91
N LYS A 57 -1.54 -5.16 9.84
CA LYS A 57 -0.79 -3.91 10.00
C LYS A 57 0.69 -4.18 9.89
N VAL A 58 1.37 -3.48 9.00
CA VAL A 58 2.81 -3.59 8.78
C VAL A 58 3.49 -2.27 9.11
N HIS A 59 4.26 -2.24 10.17
CA HIS A 59 5.06 -1.09 10.55
C HIS A 59 6.41 -1.18 9.85
N ILE A 60 6.65 -0.32 8.89
CA ILE A 60 7.88 -0.31 8.09
C ILE A 60 8.87 0.74 8.61
N GLY A 61 10.16 0.47 8.42
CA GLY A 61 11.22 1.41 8.74
C GLY A 61 11.35 1.73 10.22
N THR A 62 11.13 0.76 11.10
CA THR A 62 11.17 0.95 12.56
C THR A 62 12.49 1.52 13.05
N ASP A 63 13.61 1.04 12.52
CA ASP A 63 14.94 1.50 12.88
C ASP A 63 15.24 2.88 12.27
N LEU A 64 14.76 3.12 11.06
CA LEU A 64 15.00 4.34 10.32
C LEU A 64 14.21 5.54 10.85
N THR A 65 12.94 5.35 11.19
CA THR A 65 12.03 6.44 11.55
C THR A 65 11.68 6.49 13.02
N ARG A 66 11.94 5.44 13.78
CA ARG A 66 11.55 5.28 15.18
C ARG A 66 10.04 5.49 15.43
N GLY A 67 9.23 5.15 14.42
CA GLY A 67 7.77 5.28 14.50
C GLY A 67 7.22 6.69 14.27
N LEU A 68 8.06 7.64 13.90
CA LEU A 68 7.68 9.06 13.73
C LEU A 68 7.23 9.41 12.30
N GLY A 69 7.29 8.48 11.37
CA GLY A 69 6.95 8.72 9.97
C GLY A 69 8.13 9.16 9.12
N ALA A 70 7.88 9.40 7.83
CA ALA A 70 8.92 9.70 6.84
C ALA A 70 9.24 11.20 6.69
N GLY A 71 8.56 12.08 7.44
CA GLY A 71 8.81 13.53 7.39
C GLY A 71 8.63 14.13 6.00
N ALA A 72 7.64 13.69 5.23
CA ALA A 72 7.36 14.11 3.86
C ALA A 72 8.53 13.87 2.87
N ASN A 73 9.43 12.95 3.19
CA ASN A 73 10.58 12.59 2.35
C ASN A 73 10.36 11.22 1.70
N PRO A 74 10.12 11.15 0.37
CA PRO A 74 9.88 9.89 -0.33
C PRO A 74 11.06 8.91 -0.24
N GLU A 75 12.28 9.39 -0.18
CA GLU A 75 13.47 8.53 -0.05
C GLU A 75 13.48 7.78 1.28
N VAL A 76 13.03 8.41 2.36
CA VAL A 76 12.86 7.75 3.66
C VAL A 76 11.76 6.68 3.58
N GLY A 77 10.64 6.98 2.92
CA GLY A 77 9.57 6.01 2.68
C GLY A 77 10.05 4.80 1.89
N ARG A 78 10.82 5.03 0.83
CA ARG A 78 11.41 3.97 0.01
C ARG A 78 12.34 3.06 0.82
N LYS A 79 13.27 3.65 1.55
CA LYS A 79 14.20 2.90 2.42
C LYS A 79 13.48 2.12 3.51
N ALA A 80 12.44 2.70 4.09
CA ALA A 80 11.63 2.03 5.09
C ALA A 80 10.95 0.76 4.54
N ALA A 81 10.43 0.83 3.32
CA ALA A 81 9.85 -0.33 2.65
C ALA A 81 10.91 -1.37 2.28
N ASP A 82 12.07 -0.95 1.77
CA ASP A 82 13.17 -1.85 1.47
C ASP A 82 13.66 -2.62 2.71
N GLU A 83 13.76 -1.94 3.84
CA GLU A 83 14.13 -2.56 5.13
C GLU A 83 13.12 -3.64 5.55
N SER A 84 11.86 -3.46 5.21
CA SER A 84 10.74 -4.29 5.67
C SER A 84 10.15 -5.19 4.57
N ARG A 85 10.90 -5.50 3.50
CA ARG A 85 10.40 -6.29 2.36
C ARG A 85 9.81 -7.63 2.76
N ASP A 86 10.44 -8.34 3.68
CA ASP A 86 9.97 -9.66 4.13
C ASP A 86 8.62 -9.57 4.85
N ASP A 87 8.44 -8.57 5.70
CA ASP A 87 7.17 -8.33 6.40
C ASP A 87 6.05 -7.95 5.43
N ILE A 88 6.37 -7.15 4.42
CA ILE A 88 5.42 -6.78 3.36
C ILE A 88 5.04 -8.02 2.54
N ALA A 89 6.00 -8.82 2.13
CA ALA A 89 5.76 -10.04 1.37
C ALA A 89 4.89 -11.04 2.15
N GLU A 90 5.12 -11.19 3.44
CA GLU A 90 4.31 -12.04 4.32
C GLU A 90 2.86 -11.53 4.40
N ALA A 91 2.68 -10.21 4.54
CA ALA A 91 1.34 -9.60 4.59
C ALA A 91 0.55 -9.79 3.28
N LEU A 92 1.23 -9.87 2.14
CA LEU A 92 0.62 -10.02 0.81
C LEU A 92 0.55 -11.47 0.33
N ALA A 93 1.15 -12.41 1.05
CA ALA A 93 1.23 -13.80 0.63
C ALA A 93 -0.15 -14.40 0.33
N GLY A 94 -0.23 -15.16 -0.75
CA GLY A 94 -1.47 -15.83 -1.18
C GLY A 94 -2.48 -14.94 -1.91
N ALA A 95 -2.20 -13.66 -2.10
CA ALA A 95 -3.10 -12.77 -2.85
C ALA A 95 -3.10 -13.12 -4.35
N ASP A 96 -4.28 -13.17 -4.95
CA ASP A 96 -4.46 -13.25 -6.39
C ASP A 96 -4.48 -11.85 -7.02
N MET A 97 -5.02 -10.88 -6.29
CA MET A 97 -5.12 -9.51 -6.70
C MET A 97 -4.80 -8.56 -5.53
N VAL A 98 -4.01 -7.55 -5.80
CA VAL A 98 -3.63 -6.53 -4.83
C VAL A 98 -4.01 -5.15 -5.36
N PHE A 99 -4.86 -4.45 -4.62
CA PHE A 99 -5.11 -3.02 -4.82
C PHE A 99 -4.23 -2.23 -3.87
N ILE A 100 -3.39 -1.37 -4.41
CA ILE A 100 -2.56 -0.45 -3.62
C ILE A 100 -3.20 0.93 -3.67
N THR A 101 -3.48 1.51 -2.52
CA THR A 101 -3.94 2.89 -2.42
C THR A 101 -2.96 3.73 -1.62
N CYS A 102 -2.64 4.89 -2.15
CA CYS A 102 -1.75 5.85 -1.48
C CYS A 102 -2.07 7.28 -1.92
N GLY A 103 -1.71 8.23 -1.06
CA GLY A 103 -1.65 9.64 -1.44
C GLY A 103 -0.27 9.97 -1.96
N GLU A 104 -0.18 10.47 -3.17
CA GLU A 104 1.07 10.89 -3.78
C GLU A 104 1.43 12.33 -3.37
N GLY A 105 2.71 12.57 -3.14
CA GLY A 105 3.25 13.87 -2.72
C GLY A 105 3.78 13.91 -1.29
N GLY A 106 3.44 12.93 -0.46
CA GLY A 106 4.00 12.75 0.89
C GLY A 106 5.28 11.92 0.89
N GLY A 107 5.68 11.46 2.05
CA GLY A 107 6.90 10.64 2.20
C GLY A 107 6.66 9.15 2.03
N THR A 108 5.88 8.56 2.93
CA THR A 108 5.70 7.10 2.97
C THR A 108 4.92 6.58 1.75
N GLY A 109 3.77 7.17 1.43
CA GLY A 109 2.97 6.72 0.29
C GLY A 109 3.74 6.81 -1.03
N THR A 110 4.34 7.96 -1.30
CA THR A 110 5.10 8.22 -2.52
C THR A 110 6.32 7.29 -2.67
N GLY A 111 7.07 7.10 -1.60
CA GLY A 111 8.31 6.32 -1.63
C GLY A 111 8.11 4.82 -1.48
N ALA A 112 7.22 4.39 -0.62
CA ALA A 112 7.02 2.98 -0.31
C ALA A 112 6.09 2.25 -1.29
N ALA A 113 5.10 2.91 -1.88
CA ALA A 113 4.15 2.25 -2.76
C ALA A 113 4.78 1.52 -3.95
N PRO A 114 5.81 2.04 -4.64
CA PRO A 114 6.49 1.29 -5.69
C PRO A 114 7.15 -0.01 -5.20
N ILE A 115 7.71 -0.02 -4.00
CA ILE A 115 8.30 -1.22 -3.40
C ILE A 115 7.23 -2.25 -3.07
N VAL A 116 6.11 -1.81 -2.51
CA VAL A 116 4.95 -2.68 -2.24
C VAL A 116 4.42 -3.29 -3.53
N ALA A 117 4.32 -2.50 -4.60
CA ALA A 117 3.91 -2.96 -5.92
C ALA A 117 4.87 -4.00 -6.51
N ASP A 118 6.17 -3.74 -6.42
CA ASP A 118 7.20 -4.69 -6.87
C ASP A 118 7.08 -6.04 -6.15
N ILE A 119 6.90 -6.02 -4.84
CA ILE A 119 6.69 -7.24 -4.05
C ILE A 119 5.40 -7.97 -4.49
N ALA A 120 4.30 -7.25 -4.65
CA ALA A 120 3.03 -7.83 -5.08
C ALA A 120 3.12 -8.50 -6.44
N MET A 121 3.76 -7.87 -7.42
CA MET A 121 3.90 -8.39 -8.77
C MET A 121 4.95 -9.49 -8.88
N ASN A 122 6.14 -9.28 -8.35
CA ASN A 122 7.29 -10.13 -8.64
C ASN A 122 7.58 -11.20 -7.59
N GLU A 123 7.22 -10.97 -6.32
CA GLU A 123 7.41 -11.95 -5.26
C GLU A 123 6.13 -12.75 -4.99
N VAL A 124 4.98 -12.10 -4.95
CA VAL A 124 3.68 -12.74 -4.69
C VAL A 124 3.03 -13.25 -5.97
N GLY A 125 3.26 -12.58 -7.09
CA GLY A 125 2.67 -12.94 -8.38
C GLY A 125 1.20 -12.53 -8.52
N ALA A 126 0.76 -11.51 -7.79
CA ALA A 126 -0.60 -10.99 -7.84
C ALA A 126 -0.80 -9.99 -8.98
N LEU A 127 -2.00 -9.97 -9.55
CA LEU A 127 -2.44 -8.86 -10.39
C LEU A 127 -2.49 -7.60 -9.51
N THR A 128 -1.75 -6.56 -9.89
CA THR A 128 -1.54 -5.38 -9.04
C THR A 128 -2.11 -4.14 -9.70
N VAL A 129 -3.03 -3.49 -8.98
CA VAL A 129 -3.72 -2.26 -9.40
C VAL A 129 -3.44 -1.16 -8.39
N ALA A 130 -3.04 0.01 -8.85
CA ALA A 130 -2.85 1.17 -7.98
C ALA A 130 -4.00 2.18 -8.15
N VAL A 131 -4.47 2.70 -7.03
CA VAL A 131 -5.45 3.80 -6.96
C VAL A 131 -4.83 4.90 -6.12
N VAL A 132 -4.50 6.02 -6.74
CA VAL A 132 -3.74 7.08 -6.09
C VAL A 132 -4.49 8.40 -6.10
N THR A 133 -4.19 9.23 -5.09
CA THR A 133 -4.63 10.62 -5.06
C THR A 133 -3.46 11.57 -5.28
N LYS A 134 -3.73 12.67 -5.96
CA LYS A 134 -2.76 13.75 -6.16
C LYS A 134 -3.05 14.90 -5.21
N PRO A 135 -2.01 15.66 -4.78
CA PRO A 135 -2.24 16.88 -4.02
C PRO A 135 -2.97 17.93 -4.88
N PHE A 136 -3.79 18.73 -4.22
CA PHE A 136 -4.39 19.91 -4.85
C PHE A 136 -3.33 20.98 -5.12
N ASN A 137 -3.58 21.87 -6.08
CA ASN A 137 -2.65 22.93 -6.46
C ASN A 137 -2.24 23.85 -5.28
N PHE A 138 -3.10 24.04 -4.30
CA PHE A 138 -2.81 24.84 -3.11
C PHE A 138 -1.93 24.16 -2.06
N GLU A 139 -1.62 22.86 -2.22
CA GLU A 139 -0.74 22.13 -1.31
C GLU A 139 0.76 22.38 -1.57
N GLY A 140 1.08 23.11 -2.62
CA GLY A 140 2.42 23.59 -2.93
C GLY A 140 3.13 22.84 -4.06
N ARG A 141 4.11 23.53 -4.67
CA ARG A 141 4.87 23.03 -5.82
C ARG A 141 5.73 21.80 -5.50
N LYS A 142 6.29 21.76 -4.29
CA LYS A 142 7.14 20.65 -3.84
C LYS A 142 6.35 19.33 -3.77
N ARG A 143 5.15 19.37 -3.20
CA ARG A 143 4.25 18.20 -3.13
C ARG A 143 3.78 17.77 -4.51
N LYS A 144 3.45 18.72 -5.37
CA LYS A 144 3.05 18.44 -6.75
C LYS A 144 4.16 17.75 -7.53
N LYS A 145 5.38 18.24 -7.46
CA LYS A 145 6.54 17.63 -8.12
C LYS A 145 6.82 16.23 -7.59
N SER A 146 6.82 16.07 -6.27
CA SER A 146 6.99 14.77 -5.62
C SER A 146 5.91 13.77 -6.04
N ALA A 147 4.66 14.22 -6.14
CA ALA A 147 3.56 13.39 -6.62
C ALA A 147 3.74 12.95 -8.08
N GLU A 148 4.12 13.84 -8.96
CA GLU A 148 4.34 13.52 -10.38
C GLU A 148 5.47 12.49 -10.56
N GLU A 149 6.57 12.65 -9.84
CA GLU A 149 7.69 11.70 -9.85
C GLU A 149 7.28 10.34 -9.27
N GLY A 150 6.54 10.33 -8.16
CA GLY A 150 6.05 9.12 -7.51
C GLY A 150 5.07 8.34 -8.38
N ILE A 151 4.13 9.02 -9.01
CA ILE A 151 3.14 8.43 -9.92
C ILE A 151 3.85 7.75 -11.10
N LYS A 152 4.84 8.42 -11.68
CA LYS A 152 5.62 7.86 -12.78
C LYS A 152 6.33 6.58 -12.35
N THR A 153 6.98 6.58 -11.21
CA THR A 153 7.68 5.41 -10.67
C THR A 153 6.71 4.28 -10.37
N LEU A 154 5.58 4.58 -9.72
CA LEU A 154 4.56 3.58 -9.39
C LEU A 154 3.91 2.98 -10.64
N SER A 155 3.64 3.80 -11.66
CA SER A 155 3.06 3.36 -12.93
C SER A 155 3.90 2.27 -13.60
N ASP A 156 5.22 2.34 -13.47
CA ASP A 156 6.14 1.33 -14.02
C ASP A 156 6.14 0.01 -13.21
N CYS A 157 5.53 0.01 -12.01
CA CYS A 157 5.54 -1.12 -11.07
C CYS A 157 4.19 -1.81 -10.91
N VAL A 158 3.16 -1.42 -11.64
CA VAL A 158 1.80 -1.98 -11.52
C VAL A 158 1.26 -2.43 -12.88
N ASP A 159 0.25 -3.30 -12.86
CA ASP A 159 -0.44 -3.73 -14.08
C ASP A 159 -1.33 -2.60 -14.63
N THR A 160 -1.97 -1.86 -13.73
CA THR A 160 -2.79 -0.71 -14.10
C THR A 160 -2.89 0.29 -12.94
N MET A 161 -3.15 1.53 -13.30
CA MET A 161 -3.33 2.60 -12.33
C MET A 161 -4.56 3.44 -12.69
#